data_eace8aca3c22e7a91ab7b3126a6b2828
#
_entry.id   eace8aca3c22e7a91ab7b3126a6b2828
#
_cell.length_a   1.000
_cell.length_b   1.000
_cell.length_c   1.000
_cell.angle_alpha   90.00
_cell.angle_beta   90.00
_cell.angle_gamma   90.00
#
_symmetry.space_group_name_H-M   'P 1'
#
loop_
_entity.id
_entity.type
_entity.pdbx_description
1 polymer ?
#
loop_
_entity_poly.entity_id
_entity_poly.type
_entity_poly.pdbx_seq_one_letter_code
_entity_poly.pdbx_strand_id
1 'polypeptide(L)'
;MLSFIVRMTFDQADRDDIDEILCRLTAASRQEPGCVSYIPHFVEGESCTVLIYEQYVDKAALDYHRGSPHFHQYAIGGLYQKMKERQLENLSAVC
;
A
#
# COMPACT_ATOMS: atom_id res chain seq x y z
N MET A 1 -17.67 -1.66 4.19
CA MET A 1 -16.25 -1.26 4.07
C MET A 1 -15.50 -2.22 3.17
N LEU A 2 -14.50 -1.73 2.48
CA LEU A 2 -13.61 -2.55 1.65
C LEU A 2 -12.29 -2.73 2.37
N SER A 3 -11.88 -3.97 2.57
CA SER A 3 -10.61 -4.31 3.21
C SER A 3 -9.83 -5.26 2.32
N PHE A 4 -8.53 -5.06 2.25
CA PHE A 4 -7.65 -5.96 1.50
C PHE A 4 -6.22 -5.84 1.99
N ILE A 5 -5.41 -6.81 1.60
CA ILE A 5 -3.95 -6.76 1.78
C ILE A 5 -3.27 -6.81 0.43
N VAL A 6 -2.15 -6.11 0.34
CA VAL A 6 -1.27 -6.13 -0.82
C VAL A 6 0.10 -6.61 -0.37
N ARG A 7 0.61 -7.64 -1.02
CA ARG A 7 1.94 -8.17 -0.76
C ARG A 7 2.83 -7.88 -1.97
N MET A 8 3.98 -7.24 -1.73
CA MET A 8 4.93 -6.90 -2.78
C MET A 8 6.34 -7.32 -2.37
N THR A 9 7.11 -7.82 -3.33
CA THR A 9 8.52 -8.15 -3.10
C THR A 9 9.41 -7.22 -3.91
N PHE A 10 10.56 -6.88 -3.33
CA PHE A 10 11.53 -5.95 -3.89
C PHE A 10 12.94 -6.51 -3.75
N ASP A 11 13.88 -5.92 -4.46
CA ASP A 11 15.29 -6.20 -4.25
C ASP A 11 15.71 -5.65 -2.88
N GLN A 12 16.52 -6.42 -2.14
CA GLN A 12 17.00 -5.98 -0.83
C GLN A 12 17.79 -4.66 -0.92
N ALA A 13 18.47 -4.42 -2.04
CA ALA A 13 19.20 -3.18 -2.27
C ALA A 13 18.31 -1.94 -2.29
N ASP A 14 17.00 -2.10 -2.57
CA ASP A 14 16.04 -0.99 -2.64
C ASP A 14 15.33 -0.72 -1.31
N ARG A 15 15.65 -1.47 -0.25
CA ARG A 15 14.89 -1.42 1.01
C ARG A 15 14.74 -0.01 1.59
N ASP A 16 15.80 0.78 1.60
CA ASP A 16 15.75 2.14 2.16
C ASP A 16 14.87 3.06 1.31
N ASP A 17 14.95 2.95 -0.02
CA ASP A 17 14.08 3.70 -0.92
C ASP A 17 12.62 3.30 -0.75
N ILE A 18 12.34 2.01 -0.62
CA ILE A 18 10.98 1.49 -0.40
C ILE A 18 10.42 2.00 0.92
N ASP A 19 11.22 2.00 1.99
CA ASP A 19 10.83 2.54 3.29
C ASP A 19 10.38 4.01 3.15
N GLU A 20 11.19 4.84 2.51
CA GLU A 20 10.88 6.26 2.33
C GLU A 20 9.61 6.46 1.49
N ILE A 21 9.48 5.75 0.37
CA ILE A 21 8.31 5.83 -0.50
C ILE A 21 7.05 5.44 0.28
N LEU A 22 7.09 4.35 1.02
CA LEU A 22 5.95 3.87 1.81
C LEU A 22 5.56 4.87 2.90
N CYS A 23 6.53 5.47 3.58
CA CYS A 23 6.23 6.46 4.62
C CYS A 23 5.52 7.69 4.04
N ARG A 24 5.95 8.16 2.88
CA ARG A 24 5.32 9.30 2.20
C ARG A 24 3.92 8.96 1.69
N LEU A 25 3.77 7.80 1.05
CA LEU A 25 2.47 7.35 0.56
C LEU A 25 1.48 7.14 1.70
N THR A 26 1.94 6.56 2.80
CA THR A 26 1.12 6.32 3.99
C THR A 26 0.62 7.62 4.60
N ALA A 27 1.50 8.59 4.77
CA ALA A 27 1.13 9.90 5.35
C ALA A 27 0.04 10.58 4.51
N ALA A 28 0.18 10.57 3.19
CA ALA A 28 -0.79 11.18 2.28
C ALA A 28 -2.10 10.38 2.25
N SER A 29 -2.03 9.05 2.22
CA SER A 29 -3.22 8.18 2.17
C SER A 29 -4.09 8.33 3.41
N ARG A 30 -3.47 8.47 4.58
CA ARG A 30 -4.19 8.64 5.85
C ARG A 30 -4.93 9.97 5.95
N GLN A 31 -4.62 10.94 5.10
CA GLN A 31 -5.34 12.21 5.03
C GLN A 31 -6.60 12.12 4.17
N GLU A 32 -6.78 11.06 3.41
CA GLU A 32 -7.98 10.86 2.58
C GLU A 32 -9.21 10.65 3.45
N PRO A 33 -10.34 11.35 3.16
CA PRO A 33 -11.52 11.27 4.01
C PRO A 33 -12.10 9.86 4.16
N GLY A 34 -11.98 9.04 3.13
CA GLY A 34 -12.53 7.69 3.12
C GLY A 34 -11.53 6.58 3.48
N CYS A 35 -10.29 6.92 3.79
CA CYS A 35 -9.29 5.94 4.22
C CYS A 35 -9.45 5.65 5.71
N VAL A 36 -9.83 4.43 6.05
CA VAL A 36 -9.98 3.98 7.44
C VAL A 36 -8.65 3.49 8.01
N SER A 37 -7.92 2.70 7.22
CA SER A 37 -6.62 2.17 7.62
C SER A 37 -5.70 2.07 6.42
N TYR A 38 -4.44 2.40 6.65
CA TYR A 38 -3.37 2.21 5.69
C TYR A 38 -2.09 1.92 6.48
N ILE A 39 -1.70 0.66 6.55
CA ILE A 39 -0.61 0.21 7.43
C ILE A 39 0.35 -0.67 6.65
N PRO A 40 1.47 -0.10 6.17
CA PRO A 40 2.51 -0.88 5.52
C PRO A 40 3.40 -1.56 6.56
N HIS A 41 3.86 -2.76 6.22
CA HIS A 41 4.75 -3.56 7.04
C HIS A 41 5.88 -4.11 6.19
N PHE A 42 7.07 -4.21 6.76
CA PHE A 42 8.04 -5.17 6.25
C PHE A 42 7.78 -6.51 6.94
N VAL A 43 7.73 -7.59 6.16
CA VAL A 43 7.48 -8.92 6.70
C VAL A 43 8.74 -9.42 7.38
N GLU A 44 8.65 -9.73 8.68
CA GLU A 44 9.78 -10.23 9.45
C GLU A 44 10.28 -11.56 8.91
N GLY A 45 11.60 -11.73 8.86
CA GLY A 45 12.22 -12.96 8.40
C GLY A 45 12.27 -13.13 6.88
N GLU A 46 11.71 -12.19 6.12
CA GLU A 46 11.77 -12.21 4.66
C GLU A 46 12.60 -11.06 4.12
N SER A 47 13.31 -11.32 3.02
CA SER A 47 14.05 -10.29 2.30
C SER A 47 13.05 -9.32 1.70
N CYS A 48 13.27 -8.06 1.83
CA CYS A 48 12.51 -6.90 1.33
C CYS A 48 11.09 -7.21 0.80
N THR A 49 10.24 -7.73 1.68
CA THR A 49 8.86 -8.05 1.40
C THR A 49 7.96 -7.12 2.19
N VAL A 50 7.01 -6.49 1.51
CA VAL A 50 6.08 -5.53 2.09
C VAL A 50 4.67 -6.12 2.09
N LEU A 51 3.96 -5.94 3.20
CA LEU A 51 2.54 -6.24 3.31
C LEU A 51 1.83 -4.98 3.74
N ILE A 52 0.84 -4.52 2.96
CA ILE A 52 0.05 -3.34 3.29
C ILE A 52 -1.38 -3.78 3.60
N TYR A 53 -1.86 -3.46 4.80
CA TYR A 53 -3.27 -3.59 5.12
C TYR A 53 -3.97 -2.26 4.81
N GLU A 54 -5.05 -2.33 4.02
CA GLU A 54 -5.81 -1.15 3.61
C GLU A 54 -7.30 -1.37 3.87
N GLN A 55 -7.96 -0.32 4.36
CA GLN A 55 -9.41 -0.32 4.53
C GLN A 55 -9.98 1.05 4.13
N TYR A 56 -11.04 1.02 3.34
CA TYR A 56 -11.76 2.20 2.85
C TYR A 56 -13.24 2.08 3.18
N VAL A 57 -13.91 3.23 3.36
CA VAL A 57 -15.34 3.25 3.74
C VAL A 57 -16.22 2.62 2.65
N ASP A 58 -15.86 2.79 1.37
CA ASP A 58 -16.58 2.25 0.22
C ASP A 58 -15.72 2.24 -1.04
N LYS A 59 -16.30 1.79 -2.15
CA LYS A 59 -15.60 1.74 -3.44
C LYS A 59 -15.22 3.13 -3.95
N ALA A 60 -16.04 4.13 -3.72
CA ALA A 60 -15.75 5.50 -4.15
C ALA A 60 -14.48 6.03 -3.45
N ALA A 61 -14.30 5.71 -2.17
CA ALA A 61 -13.11 6.08 -1.42
C ALA A 61 -11.86 5.37 -1.96
N LEU A 62 -11.97 4.10 -2.35
CA LEU A 62 -10.88 3.37 -2.96
C LEU A 62 -10.53 3.94 -4.34
N ASP A 63 -11.52 4.27 -5.14
CA ASP A 63 -11.30 4.90 -6.45
C ASP A 63 -10.62 6.26 -6.29
N TYR A 64 -11.02 7.03 -5.28
CA TYR A 64 -10.37 8.30 -4.93
C TYR A 64 -8.89 8.10 -4.63
N HIS A 65 -8.58 7.10 -3.78
CA HIS A 65 -7.19 6.75 -3.44
C HIS A 65 -6.38 6.43 -4.68
N ARG A 66 -6.89 5.55 -5.53
CA ARG A 66 -6.18 5.09 -6.75
C ARG A 66 -6.03 6.18 -7.81
N GLY A 67 -6.89 7.20 -7.79
CA GLY A 67 -6.79 8.36 -8.68
C GLY A 67 -6.03 9.53 -8.10
N SER A 68 -5.55 9.44 -6.85
CA SER A 68 -4.91 10.56 -6.17
C SER A 68 -3.51 10.88 -6.71
N PRO A 69 -3.04 12.14 -6.56
CA PRO A 69 -1.68 12.51 -6.95
C PRO A 69 -0.61 11.70 -6.22
N HIS A 70 -0.80 11.42 -4.94
CA HIS A 70 0.17 10.66 -4.16
C HIS A 70 0.23 9.19 -4.58
N PHE A 71 -0.90 8.58 -4.98
CA PHE A 71 -0.88 7.24 -5.54
C PHE A 71 -0.09 7.20 -6.84
N HIS A 72 -0.32 8.15 -7.74
CA HIS A 72 0.41 8.23 -8.99
C HIS A 72 1.91 8.45 -8.78
N GLN A 73 2.27 9.31 -7.83
CA GLN A 73 3.67 9.63 -7.56
C GLN A 73 4.41 8.48 -6.87
N TYR A 74 3.84 7.91 -5.82
CA TYR A 74 4.53 6.97 -4.94
C TYR A 74 4.23 5.50 -5.25
N ALA A 75 3.01 5.15 -5.62
CA ALA A 75 2.69 3.78 -6.00
C ALA A 75 3.10 3.52 -7.45
N ILE A 76 2.49 4.20 -8.41
CA ILE A 76 2.76 3.95 -9.82
C ILE A 76 4.17 4.37 -10.19
N GLY A 77 4.57 5.58 -9.80
CA GLY A 77 5.90 6.15 -10.14
C GLY A 77 7.03 5.69 -9.21
N GLY A 78 6.73 4.97 -8.13
CA GLY A 78 7.70 4.52 -7.15
C GLY A 78 7.69 3.01 -6.95
N LEU A 79 6.78 2.50 -6.13
CA LEU A 79 6.74 1.07 -5.76
C LEU A 79 6.67 0.16 -6.99
N TYR A 80 5.76 0.45 -7.91
CA TYR A 80 5.52 -0.41 -9.08
C TYR A 80 6.70 -0.43 -10.05
N GLN A 81 7.56 0.58 -10.01
CA GLN A 81 8.77 0.62 -10.85
C GLN A 81 9.87 -0.29 -10.31
N LYS A 82 9.81 -0.63 -9.03
CA LYS A 82 10.83 -1.43 -8.33
C LYS A 82 10.35 -2.81 -7.95
N MET A 83 9.05 -3.06 -7.87
CA MET A 83 8.50 -4.33 -7.42
C MET A 83 8.81 -5.48 -8.38
N LYS A 84 9.08 -6.66 -7.80
CA LYS A 84 9.26 -7.92 -8.53
C LYS A 84 7.95 -8.67 -8.67
N GLU A 85 7.18 -8.76 -7.59
CA GLU A 85 5.91 -9.47 -7.53
C GLU A 85 4.89 -8.67 -6.74
N ARG A 86 3.63 -8.84 -7.07
CA ARG A 86 2.51 -8.22 -6.36
C ARG A 86 1.34 -9.18 -6.28
N GLN A 87 0.79 -9.35 -5.09
CA GLN A 87 -0.42 -10.13 -4.85
C GLN A 87 -1.39 -9.29 -4.02
N LEU A 88 -2.66 -9.38 -4.34
CA LEU A 88 -3.73 -8.70 -3.61
C LEU A 88 -4.76 -9.71 -3.16
N GLU A 89 -5.16 -9.66 -1.88
CA GLU A 89 -6.26 -10.45 -1.34
C GLU A 89 -7.33 -9.54 -0.79
N ASN A 90 -8.54 -9.68 -1.32
CA ASN A 90 -9.71 -9.02 -0.76
C ASN A 90 -10.17 -9.74 0.49
N LEU A 91 -10.55 -8.99 1.50
CA LEU A 91 -10.92 -9.53 2.81
C LEU A 91 -12.37 -9.17 3.14
N SER A 92 -13.04 -10.08 3.84
CA SER A 92 -14.34 -9.80 4.45
C SER A 92 -14.20 -9.98 5.95
N ALA A 93 -14.58 -8.95 6.70
CA ALA A 93 -14.57 -9.06 8.16
C ALA A 93 -15.55 -10.13 8.62
N VAL A 94 -15.13 -10.93 9.59
CA VAL A 94 -16.00 -11.97 10.17
C VAL A 94 -17.00 -11.36 11.16
N CYS A 95 -16.57 -10.31 11.86
CA CYS A 95 -17.38 -9.66 12.89
C CYS A 95 -17.46 -8.16 12.70
#